data_38a8e85f0fa0d34168d0f4758943e646
#
_entry.id   38a8e85f0fa0d34168d0f4758943e646
#
_cell.length_a   1.000
_cell.length_b   1.000
_cell.length_c   1.000
_cell.angle_alpha   90.00
_cell.angle_beta   90.00
_cell.angle_gamma   90.00
#
_symmetry.space_group_name_H-M   'P 1'
#
loop_
_entity.id
_entity.type
_entity.pdbx_description
1 polymer ?
#
loop_
_entity_poly.entity_id
_entity_poly.type
_entity_poly.pdbx_seq_one_letter_code
_entity_poly.pdbx_strand_id
1 'polypeptide(L)'
;MTPEEVKHRVIENEIWENTVWVNQTERLFFVPIWRNGNTTFMNDIAEQFNFTLEKDIDLSDYTGFTIVRNPTKRLAGQIWRACENHNHSIDYVVTNLLEKNEVDIHLSTQTSFLKPYKIDYYLDLDNLKLIGHTLIDQIIAVLLNPKPIRDSQHNAVYGKQINAYLEKHSDKIKLIEAYYAGDYDLYYRVTSNPHVGILGLGKIGTTLKQLLEENNIAVSVYDPKKITDTLDRAVSSDIIWICVDTPSDYSGDDPDDKPTDYNTDNLKVALSYARGKPVIIGSTVSPGTCASLAHDAELFYMPFLISQGDVKQGLIYPDAWFIGSNSDTAPVEKLVKMFSNSKIKTGTLEEIELVKVLYNSWIIQKINFANWAGDLARTVGNANGNKIMRWLADSDQLITSSAYMRSGWGDGGPCHPRDNLMLSWLNQKLNLGYDPAINQHNVRLAQANLLVKRVIDTKLPVCILGKSYKPQVSDTTGSYSVLVAKLLAQHNVAVCFEDADTTNNDYCYILAHGKLYGHTPSLNSIIINMWEE
;
A
#
# COMPACT_ATOMS: atom_id res chain seq x y z
N MET A 1 26.73 -7.45 16.15
CA MET A 1 27.64 -8.62 16.16
C MET A 1 28.17 -8.85 14.76
N THR A 2 29.45 -9.12 14.61
CA THR A 2 30.03 -9.48 13.30
C THR A 2 29.62 -10.88 12.86
N PRO A 3 29.68 -11.23 11.58
CA PRO A 3 29.40 -12.58 11.09
C PRO A 3 30.23 -13.69 11.77
N GLU A 4 31.45 -13.39 12.21
CA GLU A 4 32.30 -14.34 12.92
C GLU A 4 31.87 -14.57 14.37
N GLU A 5 31.46 -13.52 15.10
CA GLU A 5 30.88 -13.64 16.45
C GLU A 5 29.54 -14.41 16.42
N VAL A 6 28.75 -14.24 15.36
CA VAL A 6 27.51 -14.99 15.13
C VAL A 6 27.80 -16.48 14.90
N LYS A 7 28.82 -16.82 14.09
CA LYS A 7 29.21 -18.23 13.84
C LYS A 7 29.52 -18.99 15.14
N HIS A 8 30.17 -18.35 16.10
CA HIS A 8 30.47 -18.98 17.40
C HIS A 8 29.24 -19.20 18.26
N ARG A 9 28.30 -18.27 18.29
CA ARG A 9 27.06 -18.34 19.11
C ARG A 9 25.95 -19.17 18.49
N VAL A 10 25.93 -19.31 17.15
CA VAL A 10 25.01 -20.22 16.42
C VAL A 10 25.22 -21.69 16.82
N ILE A 11 26.44 -22.05 17.20
CA ILE A 11 26.78 -23.39 17.70
C ILE A 11 26.18 -23.65 19.10
N GLU A 12 25.84 -22.60 19.85
CA GLU A 12 25.39 -22.65 21.25
C GLU A 12 23.87 -22.44 21.45
N ASN A 13 23.05 -22.42 20.38
CA ASN A 13 21.58 -22.33 20.41
C ASN A 13 20.96 -21.06 21.06
N GLU A 14 21.69 -19.99 21.30
CA GLU A 14 21.21 -18.86 22.14
C GLU A 14 20.56 -17.67 21.41
N ILE A 15 20.46 -17.65 20.06
CA ILE A 15 20.29 -16.35 19.38
C ILE A 15 19.00 -16.17 18.54
N TRP A 16 18.01 -17.05 18.56
CA TRP A 16 17.06 -17.07 17.44
C TRP A 16 15.68 -16.47 17.65
N GLU A 17 15.27 -16.19 18.86
CA GLU A 17 13.99 -15.50 19.06
C GLU A 17 14.13 -14.00 18.81
N ASN A 18 13.30 -13.46 17.89
CA ASN A 18 13.24 -12.04 17.52
C ASN A 18 14.55 -11.46 16.96
N THR A 19 15.35 -12.28 16.28
CA THR A 19 16.64 -11.85 15.73
C THR A 19 16.59 -11.83 14.20
N VAL A 20 17.01 -10.72 13.61
CA VAL A 20 17.03 -10.49 12.15
C VAL A 20 18.36 -9.87 11.71
N TRP A 21 18.72 -10.06 10.46
CA TRP A 21 19.81 -9.32 9.83
C TRP A 21 19.28 -8.00 9.27
N VAL A 22 19.92 -6.88 9.60
CA VAL A 22 19.46 -5.54 9.24
C VAL A 22 20.53 -4.79 8.48
N ASN A 23 20.16 -4.21 7.34
CA ASN A 23 20.90 -3.14 6.69
C ASN A 23 20.21 -1.81 7.01
N GLN A 24 20.79 -1.02 7.89
CA GLN A 24 20.22 0.25 8.35
C GLN A 24 20.22 1.32 7.25
N THR A 25 21.20 1.32 6.36
CA THR A 25 21.33 2.29 5.27
C THR A 25 20.23 2.12 4.23
N GLU A 26 20.00 0.89 3.80
CA GLU A 26 19.02 0.57 2.75
C GLU A 26 17.62 0.25 3.34
N ARG A 27 17.47 0.30 4.65
CA ARG A 27 16.26 -0.06 5.39
C ARG A 27 15.69 -1.43 4.98
N LEU A 28 16.56 -2.43 4.95
CA LEU A 28 16.21 -3.82 4.66
C LEU A 28 16.45 -4.70 5.87
N PHE A 29 15.59 -5.71 6.04
CA PHE A 29 15.89 -6.80 6.98
C PHE A 29 15.69 -8.18 6.35
N PHE A 30 16.49 -9.13 6.80
CA PHE A 30 16.44 -10.53 6.40
C PHE A 30 16.07 -11.40 7.58
N VAL A 31 15.03 -12.21 7.43
CA VAL A 31 14.66 -13.24 8.42
C VAL A 31 15.34 -14.55 8.04
N PRO A 32 16.28 -15.04 8.87
CA PRO A 32 16.96 -16.29 8.59
C PRO A 32 16.04 -17.48 8.82
N ILE A 33 15.91 -18.35 7.83
CA ILE A 33 15.28 -19.66 7.96
C ILE A 33 16.35 -20.73 7.79
N TRP A 34 16.50 -21.62 8.74
CA TRP A 34 17.47 -22.69 8.68
C TRP A 34 17.31 -23.54 7.40
N ARG A 35 18.44 -23.83 6.76
CA ARG A 35 18.50 -24.61 5.50
C ARG A 35 17.90 -23.93 4.26
N ASN A 36 17.57 -22.65 4.34
CA ASN A 36 17.09 -21.85 3.22
C ASN A 36 18.16 -20.82 2.77
N GLY A 37 19.44 -21.20 2.69
CA GLY A 37 20.52 -20.30 2.25
C GLY A 37 21.12 -19.42 3.36
N ASN A 38 20.74 -19.61 4.63
CA ASN A 38 21.25 -18.80 5.75
C ASN A 38 22.77 -18.84 5.88
N THR A 39 23.41 -20.00 5.66
CA THR A 39 24.88 -20.14 5.71
C THR A 39 25.56 -19.27 4.65
N THR A 40 25.03 -19.26 3.42
CA THR A 40 25.53 -18.40 2.33
C THR A 40 25.30 -16.93 2.68
N PHE A 41 24.13 -16.60 3.26
CA PHE A 41 23.85 -15.22 3.70
C PHE A 41 24.87 -14.75 4.73
N MET A 42 25.13 -15.53 5.78
CA MET A 42 26.12 -15.19 6.82
C MET A 42 27.54 -15.09 6.28
N ASN A 43 27.94 -16.00 5.38
CA ASN A 43 29.32 -16.08 4.90
C ASN A 43 29.66 -15.11 3.78
N ASP A 44 28.71 -14.89 2.86
CA ASP A 44 28.99 -14.24 1.57
C ASP A 44 28.19 -12.93 1.38
N ILE A 45 27.14 -12.72 2.15
CA ILE A 45 26.20 -11.60 1.94
C ILE A 45 26.26 -10.59 3.06
N ALA A 46 26.17 -11.02 4.31
CA ALA A 46 25.98 -10.11 5.44
C ALA A 46 27.10 -9.06 5.54
N GLU A 47 28.36 -9.47 5.43
CA GLU A 47 29.50 -8.54 5.48
C GLU A 47 29.60 -7.68 4.21
N GLN A 48 29.45 -8.32 3.03
CA GLN A 48 29.57 -7.62 1.73
C GLN A 48 28.55 -6.49 1.57
N PHE A 49 27.34 -6.65 2.13
CA PHE A 49 26.23 -5.70 2.01
C PHE A 49 25.88 -5.02 3.33
N ASN A 50 26.79 -4.99 4.31
CA ASN A 50 26.65 -4.27 5.58
C ASN A 50 25.40 -4.65 6.39
N PHE A 51 25.05 -5.93 6.45
CA PHE A 51 24.03 -6.41 7.37
C PHE A 51 24.62 -6.70 8.74
N THR A 52 23.95 -6.24 9.78
CA THR A 52 24.25 -6.54 11.19
C THR A 52 23.13 -7.39 11.79
N LEU A 53 23.47 -8.25 12.73
CA LEU A 53 22.48 -9.05 13.45
C LEU A 53 21.93 -8.24 14.61
N GLU A 54 20.64 -7.98 14.59
CA GLU A 54 19.93 -7.18 15.60
C GLU A 54 18.82 -8.00 16.25
N LYS A 55 18.52 -7.72 17.51
CA LYS A 55 17.46 -8.33 18.28
C LYS A 55 16.48 -7.29 18.79
N ASP A 56 15.19 -7.61 18.77
CA ASP A 56 14.11 -6.75 19.30
C ASP A 56 14.11 -5.31 18.72
N ILE A 57 14.46 -5.14 17.43
CA ILE A 57 14.45 -3.86 16.72
C ILE A 57 13.06 -3.53 16.19
N ASP A 58 12.71 -2.24 16.16
CA ASP A 58 11.52 -1.77 15.43
C ASP A 58 11.77 -1.81 13.91
N LEU A 59 10.98 -2.61 13.22
CA LEU A 59 11.07 -2.86 11.78
C LEU A 59 9.96 -2.18 10.97
N SER A 60 9.15 -1.31 11.57
CA SER A 60 7.99 -0.68 10.92
C SER A 60 8.33 0.06 9.63
N ASP A 61 9.53 0.63 9.53
CA ASP A 61 10.03 1.39 8.38
C ASP A 61 10.98 0.58 7.48
N TYR A 62 11.07 -0.72 7.67
CA TYR A 62 11.99 -1.57 6.94
C TYR A 62 11.26 -2.50 5.98
N THR A 63 11.89 -2.78 4.84
CA THR A 63 11.43 -3.80 3.87
C THR A 63 11.98 -5.16 4.25
N GLY A 64 11.10 -6.14 4.47
CA GLY A 64 11.47 -7.48 4.89
C GLY A 64 11.64 -8.44 3.72
N PHE A 65 12.69 -9.27 3.76
CA PHE A 65 12.82 -10.38 2.83
C PHE A 65 13.30 -11.66 3.52
N THR A 66 13.02 -12.79 2.90
CA THR A 66 13.47 -14.09 3.34
C THR A 66 13.68 -15.03 2.15
N ILE A 67 14.38 -16.12 2.39
CA ILE A 67 14.63 -17.17 1.39
C ILE A 67 13.79 -18.39 1.75
N VAL A 68 12.90 -18.80 0.86
CA VAL A 68 12.11 -20.02 1.00
C VAL A 68 12.69 -21.15 0.15
N ARG A 69 12.39 -22.38 0.50
CA ARG A 69 12.80 -23.56 -0.23
C ARG A 69 11.70 -24.59 -0.25
N ASN A 70 11.65 -25.39 -1.33
CA ASN A 70 10.72 -26.52 -1.39
C ASN A 70 10.79 -27.36 -0.12
N PRO A 71 9.67 -27.57 0.62
CA PRO A 71 9.69 -28.26 1.91
C PRO A 71 10.25 -29.67 1.84
N THR A 72 10.01 -30.44 0.78
CA THR A 72 10.58 -31.77 0.59
C THR A 72 12.12 -31.75 0.49
N LYS A 73 12.67 -30.82 -0.31
CA LYS A 73 14.13 -30.65 -0.44
C LYS A 73 14.75 -30.15 0.86
N ARG A 74 14.06 -29.28 1.57
CA ARG A 74 14.48 -28.77 2.88
C ARG A 74 14.51 -29.88 3.90
N LEU A 75 13.44 -30.69 3.98
CA LEU A 75 13.29 -31.80 4.93
C LEU A 75 14.45 -32.79 4.85
N ALA A 76 14.82 -33.22 3.64
CA ALA A 76 15.93 -34.15 3.45
C ALA A 76 17.24 -33.62 4.07
N GLY A 77 17.54 -32.32 3.88
CA GLY A 77 18.70 -31.68 4.50
C GLY A 77 18.62 -31.54 6.01
N GLN A 78 17.42 -31.37 6.55
CA GLN A 78 17.18 -31.26 7.99
C GLN A 78 17.35 -32.62 8.71
N ILE A 79 16.73 -33.69 8.18
CA ILE A 79 16.88 -35.05 8.72
C ILE A 79 18.36 -35.46 8.70
N TRP A 80 19.07 -35.20 7.61
CA TRP A 80 20.50 -35.48 7.56
C TRP A 80 21.27 -34.78 8.67
N ARG A 81 21.03 -33.48 8.89
CA ARG A 81 21.75 -32.70 9.89
C ARG A 81 21.43 -33.16 11.33
N ALA A 82 20.18 -33.50 11.60
CA ALA A 82 19.80 -34.06 12.88
C ALA A 82 20.49 -35.42 13.14
N CYS A 83 20.59 -36.26 12.12
CA CYS A 83 21.36 -37.51 12.19
C CYS A 83 22.85 -37.27 12.49
N GLU A 84 23.46 -36.30 11.79
CA GLU A 84 24.90 -36.00 11.93
C GLU A 84 25.22 -35.35 13.28
N ASN A 85 24.47 -34.36 13.72
CA ASN A 85 24.72 -33.62 14.95
C ASN A 85 24.58 -34.48 16.21
N HIS A 86 23.66 -35.44 16.19
CA HIS A 86 23.35 -36.26 17.36
C HIS A 86 23.74 -37.74 17.21
N ASN A 87 24.41 -38.11 16.13
CA ASN A 87 24.78 -39.50 15.80
C ASN A 87 23.58 -40.47 15.83
N HIS A 88 22.42 -40.04 15.33
CA HIS A 88 21.19 -40.80 15.31
C HIS A 88 20.89 -41.42 13.95
N SER A 89 20.16 -42.53 13.92
CA SER A 89 19.66 -43.11 12.68
C SER A 89 18.51 -42.28 12.10
N ILE A 90 18.29 -42.37 10.78
CA ILE A 90 17.17 -41.73 10.09
C ILE A 90 15.84 -42.14 10.74
N ASP A 91 15.67 -43.45 11.03
CA ASP A 91 14.45 -43.96 11.64
C ASP A 91 14.20 -43.35 13.04
N TYR A 92 15.24 -43.22 13.86
CA TYR A 92 15.15 -42.55 15.15
C TYR A 92 14.73 -41.10 15.05
N VAL A 93 15.33 -40.30 14.14
CA VAL A 93 15.01 -38.90 13.94
C VAL A 93 13.56 -38.73 13.46
N VAL A 94 13.14 -39.53 12.47
CA VAL A 94 11.78 -39.46 11.92
C VAL A 94 10.74 -39.92 12.93
N THR A 95 11.01 -40.97 13.70
CA THR A 95 10.10 -41.46 14.76
C THR A 95 9.93 -40.44 15.89
N ASN A 96 11.02 -39.83 16.35
CA ASN A 96 10.93 -38.79 17.36
C ASN A 96 10.21 -37.53 16.90
N LEU A 97 10.42 -37.12 15.64
CA LEU A 97 9.67 -36.00 15.04
C LEU A 97 8.16 -36.25 15.08
N LEU A 98 7.70 -37.48 14.77
CA LEU A 98 6.30 -37.81 14.68
C LEU A 98 5.64 -38.12 16.02
N GLU A 99 6.36 -38.75 16.97
CA GLU A 99 5.78 -39.26 18.22
C GLU A 99 5.89 -38.25 19.39
N LYS A 100 6.99 -37.52 19.48
CA LYS A 100 7.26 -36.69 20.67
C LYS A 100 7.06 -35.19 20.45
N ASN A 101 6.90 -34.75 19.21
CA ASN A 101 6.86 -33.31 18.88
C ASN A 101 8.09 -32.53 19.43
N GLU A 102 9.15 -33.25 19.78
CA GLU A 102 10.43 -32.66 20.19
C GLU A 102 11.18 -32.27 18.91
N VAL A 103 11.12 -31.01 18.58
CA VAL A 103 11.67 -30.48 17.33
C VAL A 103 13.01 -29.83 17.65
N ASP A 104 14.10 -30.45 17.18
CA ASP A 104 15.35 -29.72 16.97
C ASP A 104 15.05 -28.50 16.08
N ILE A 105 15.65 -27.36 16.36
CA ILE A 105 15.50 -26.13 15.56
C ILE A 105 15.72 -26.36 14.06
N HIS A 106 16.54 -27.35 13.71
CA HIS A 106 16.77 -27.75 12.31
C HIS A 106 15.55 -28.41 11.66
N LEU A 107 14.60 -28.92 12.44
CA LEU A 107 13.35 -29.54 11.98
C LEU A 107 12.13 -28.59 12.08
N SER A 108 12.33 -27.40 12.63
CA SER A 108 11.24 -26.40 12.75
C SER A 108 10.69 -26.00 11.39
N THR A 109 9.41 -25.67 11.33
CA THR A 109 8.74 -25.24 10.10
C THR A 109 9.23 -23.87 9.66
N GLN A 110 9.20 -23.59 8.35
CA GLN A 110 9.53 -22.25 7.80
C GLN A 110 8.59 -21.19 8.38
N THR A 111 7.31 -21.53 8.46
CA THR A 111 6.28 -20.64 8.99
C THR A 111 6.50 -20.24 10.45
N SER A 112 7.10 -21.09 11.26
CA SER A 112 7.39 -20.76 12.65
C SER A 112 8.40 -19.62 12.81
N PHE A 113 9.36 -19.50 11.89
CA PHE A 113 10.34 -18.41 11.90
C PHE A 113 9.78 -17.08 11.43
N LEU A 114 8.70 -17.10 10.64
CA LEU A 114 8.17 -15.90 9.99
C LEU A 114 7.02 -15.25 10.76
N LYS A 115 6.37 -15.96 11.67
CA LYS A 115 5.18 -15.47 12.41
C LYS A 115 5.27 -14.04 12.95
N PRO A 116 6.39 -13.59 13.55
CA PRO A 116 6.47 -12.26 14.13
C PRO A 116 6.77 -11.14 13.11
N TYR A 117 7.03 -11.47 11.84
CA TYR A 117 7.54 -10.50 10.87
C TYR A 117 6.62 -10.29 9.67
N LYS A 118 6.52 -9.05 9.20
CA LYS A 118 5.95 -8.72 7.89
C LYS A 118 7.04 -8.88 6.84
N ILE A 119 6.87 -9.82 5.91
CA ILE A 119 7.84 -10.10 4.85
C ILE A 119 7.30 -9.57 3.52
N ASP A 120 8.06 -8.68 2.89
CA ASP A 120 7.70 -8.06 1.61
C ASP A 120 8.18 -8.88 0.40
N TYR A 121 9.30 -9.60 0.55
CA TYR A 121 9.88 -10.40 -0.53
C TYR A 121 10.24 -11.81 -0.08
N TYR A 122 9.75 -12.80 -0.82
CA TYR A 122 10.11 -14.21 -0.65
C TYR A 122 10.97 -14.67 -1.82
N LEU A 123 12.22 -15.04 -1.54
CA LEU A 123 13.16 -15.52 -2.55
C LEU A 123 13.13 -17.04 -2.60
N ASP A 124 12.67 -17.62 -3.71
CA ASP A 124 12.68 -19.09 -3.91
C ASP A 124 14.11 -19.56 -4.22
N LEU A 125 14.76 -20.23 -3.27
CA LEU A 125 16.12 -20.73 -3.43
C LEU A 125 16.27 -21.72 -4.59
N ASP A 126 15.23 -22.47 -4.91
CA ASP A 126 15.22 -23.45 -5.98
C ASP A 126 14.98 -22.83 -7.37
N ASN A 127 14.54 -21.57 -7.42
CA ASN A 127 14.22 -20.86 -8.67
C ASN A 127 14.40 -19.34 -8.53
N LEU A 128 15.60 -18.90 -8.13
CA LEU A 128 15.93 -17.49 -7.93
C LEU A 128 15.80 -16.67 -9.22
N LYS A 129 15.11 -15.54 -9.12
CA LYS A 129 14.94 -14.57 -10.21
C LYS A 129 15.13 -13.15 -9.66
N LEU A 130 15.62 -12.24 -10.52
CA LEU A 130 15.71 -10.82 -10.19
C LEU A 130 14.29 -10.24 -9.98
N ILE A 131 14.15 -9.40 -8.98
CA ILE A 131 12.86 -8.82 -8.55
C ILE A 131 12.75 -7.30 -8.76
N GLY A 132 13.80 -6.67 -9.32
CA GLY A 132 13.84 -5.24 -9.60
C GLY A 132 14.21 -4.36 -8.40
N HIS A 133 14.58 -4.94 -7.26
CA HIS A 133 15.10 -4.21 -6.11
C HIS A 133 16.62 -4.23 -6.11
N THR A 134 17.26 -3.06 -6.26
CA THR A 134 18.71 -2.96 -6.53
C THR A 134 19.59 -3.80 -5.59
N LEU A 135 19.41 -3.68 -4.28
CA LEU A 135 20.24 -4.43 -3.33
C LEU A 135 19.86 -5.92 -3.27
N ILE A 136 18.56 -6.23 -3.28
CA ILE A 136 18.11 -7.63 -3.26
C ILE A 136 18.55 -8.36 -4.53
N ASP A 137 18.53 -7.72 -5.69
CA ASP A 137 19.01 -8.29 -6.94
C ASP A 137 20.54 -8.57 -6.92
N GLN A 138 21.33 -7.74 -6.24
CA GLN A 138 22.75 -8.01 -5.99
C GLN A 138 22.93 -9.21 -5.06
N ILE A 139 22.11 -9.35 -4.03
CA ILE A 139 22.09 -10.51 -3.13
C ILE A 139 21.72 -11.78 -3.91
N ILE A 140 20.71 -11.72 -4.78
CA ILE A 140 20.31 -12.84 -5.65
C ILE A 140 21.48 -13.25 -6.56
N ALA A 141 22.23 -12.31 -7.12
CA ALA A 141 23.39 -12.62 -7.97
C ALA A 141 24.48 -13.38 -7.19
N VAL A 142 24.70 -13.07 -5.90
CA VAL A 142 25.62 -13.84 -5.04
C VAL A 142 25.06 -15.23 -4.74
N LEU A 143 23.75 -15.36 -4.48
CA LEU A 143 23.10 -16.66 -4.23
C LEU A 143 23.12 -17.58 -5.48
N LEU A 144 23.03 -17.01 -6.68
CA LEU A 144 23.12 -17.76 -7.95
C LEU A 144 24.54 -18.28 -8.22
N ASN A 145 25.57 -17.62 -7.69
CA ASN A 145 26.98 -17.98 -7.87
C ASN A 145 27.68 -18.16 -6.51
N PRO A 146 27.23 -19.11 -5.67
CA PRO A 146 27.80 -19.28 -4.35
C PRO A 146 29.26 -19.77 -4.46
N LYS A 147 30.12 -19.23 -3.59
CA LYS A 147 31.47 -19.81 -3.42
C LYS A 147 31.33 -21.27 -2.98
N PRO A 148 32.16 -22.21 -3.47
CA PRO A 148 32.05 -23.61 -3.09
C PRO A 148 32.20 -23.75 -1.57
N ILE A 149 31.12 -24.07 -0.91
CA ILE A 149 31.09 -24.42 0.52
C ILE A 149 31.61 -25.86 0.62
N ARG A 150 32.52 -26.12 1.55
CA ARG A 150 33.06 -27.45 1.81
C ARG A 150 31.93 -28.47 1.91
N ASP A 151 32.02 -29.57 1.13
CA ASP A 151 31.22 -30.79 1.24
C ASP A 151 29.99 -31.00 0.37
N SER A 152 30.07 -30.65 -0.91
CA SER A 152 29.00 -31.03 -1.88
C SER A 152 28.91 -32.56 -2.13
N GLN A 153 29.99 -33.35 -1.93
CA GLN A 153 29.97 -34.80 -2.16
C GLN A 153 29.27 -35.59 -1.03
N HIS A 154 29.43 -35.20 0.25
CA HIS A 154 28.73 -35.81 1.38
C HIS A 154 27.23 -35.61 1.30
N ASN A 155 26.78 -34.39 0.97
CA ASN A 155 25.37 -34.07 0.84
C ASN A 155 24.64 -34.91 -0.23
N ALA A 156 25.29 -35.26 -1.31
CA ALA A 156 24.70 -36.07 -2.39
C ALA A 156 24.47 -37.53 -1.99
N VAL A 157 25.36 -38.12 -1.17
CA VAL A 157 25.26 -39.51 -0.72
C VAL A 157 24.14 -39.68 0.32
N TYR A 158 24.08 -38.78 1.32
CA TYR A 158 23.05 -38.84 2.35
C TYR A 158 21.66 -38.46 1.83
N GLY A 159 21.55 -37.51 0.91
CA GLY A 159 20.28 -37.19 0.26
C GLY A 159 19.66 -38.40 -0.46
N LYS A 160 20.51 -39.25 -1.11
CA LYS A 160 20.04 -40.52 -1.73
C LYS A 160 19.58 -41.51 -0.69
N GLN A 161 20.24 -41.63 0.46
CA GLN A 161 19.87 -42.56 1.54
C GLN A 161 18.54 -42.14 2.20
N ILE A 162 18.34 -40.84 2.44
CA ILE A 162 17.12 -40.31 3.02
C ILE A 162 15.95 -40.47 2.04
N ASN A 163 16.12 -40.15 0.76
CA ASN A 163 15.10 -40.37 -0.24
C ASN A 163 14.71 -41.85 -0.36
N ALA A 164 15.70 -42.76 -0.36
CA ALA A 164 15.44 -44.19 -0.38
C ALA A 164 14.74 -44.69 0.91
N TYR A 165 15.01 -44.08 2.04
CA TYR A 165 14.28 -44.35 3.28
C TYR A 165 12.83 -43.87 3.19
N LEU A 166 12.60 -42.63 2.77
CA LEU A 166 11.28 -42.04 2.60
C LEU A 166 10.42 -42.82 1.60
N GLU A 167 10.99 -43.25 0.47
CA GLU A 167 10.30 -44.08 -0.54
C GLU A 167 9.78 -45.41 0.05
N LYS A 168 10.51 -46.00 1.00
CA LYS A 168 10.13 -47.27 1.66
C LYS A 168 9.07 -47.09 2.76
N HIS A 169 8.88 -45.88 3.28
CA HIS A 169 8.00 -45.58 4.41
C HIS A 169 6.96 -44.53 4.05
N SER A 170 6.15 -44.83 3.04
CA SER A 170 5.16 -43.89 2.48
C SER A 170 4.08 -43.46 3.49
N ASP A 171 3.80 -44.26 4.50
CA ASP A 171 2.93 -43.94 5.63
C ASP A 171 3.51 -42.81 6.51
N LYS A 172 4.82 -42.88 6.79
CA LYS A 172 5.51 -41.83 7.56
C LYS A 172 5.64 -40.53 6.76
N ILE A 173 5.77 -40.61 5.41
CA ILE A 173 5.77 -39.40 4.54
C ILE A 173 4.50 -38.58 4.74
N LYS A 174 3.33 -39.21 4.71
CA LYS A 174 2.05 -38.51 4.87
C LYS A 174 1.93 -37.79 6.21
N LEU A 175 2.48 -38.38 7.28
CA LEU A 175 2.50 -37.74 8.60
C LEU A 175 3.48 -36.56 8.64
N ILE A 176 4.63 -36.69 8.01
CA ILE A 176 5.61 -35.60 7.87
C ILE A 176 5.05 -34.45 7.02
N GLU A 177 4.39 -34.78 5.90
CA GLU A 177 3.72 -33.79 5.05
C GLU A 177 2.64 -33.02 5.83
N ALA A 178 1.87 -33.72 6.68
CA ALA A 178 0.89 -33.08 7.56
C ALA A 178 1.56 -32.14 8.59
N TYR A 179 2.70 -32.52 9.17
CA TYR A 179 3.46 -31.69 10.08
C TYR A 179 3.98 -30.41 9.40
N TYR A 180 4.44 -30.50 8.16
CA TYR A 180 4.95 -29.38 7.37
C TYR A 180 3.87 -28.77 6.45
N ALA A 181 2.58 -29.07 6.66
CA ALA A 181 1.50 -28.58 5.80
C ALA A 181 1.54 -27.05 5.65
N GLY A 182 1.82 -26.30 6.72
CA GLY A 182 1.98 -24.86 6.67
C GLY A 182 3.18 -24.40 5.81
N ASP A 183 4.26 -25.17 5.79
CA ASP A 183 5.43 -24.87 4.94
C ASP A 183 5.16 -25.12 3.47
N TYR A 184 4.41 -26.19 3.15
CA TYR A 184 3.96 -26.46 1.79
C TYR A 184 3.02 -25.37 1.30
N ASP A 185 2.04 -24.98 2.14
CA ASP A 185 1.13 -23.88 1.84
C ASP A 185 1.89 -22.57 1.61
N LEU A 186 2.81 -22.22 2.52
CA LEU A 186 3.67 -21.05 2.35
C LEU A 186 4.47 -21.12 1.05
N TYR A 187 5.17 -22.23 0.79
CA TYR A 187 6.02 -22.39 -0.40
C TYR A 187 5.20 -22.24 -1.68
N TYR A 188 4.12 -23.00 -1.82
CA TYR A 188 3.27 -22.91 -3.01
C TYR A 188 2.62 -21.54 -3.13
N ARG A 189 2.13 -20.96 -2.06
CA ARG A 189 1.56 -19.59 -2.08
C ARG A 189 2.55 -18.54 -2.55
N VAL A 190 3.84 -18.63 -2.18
CA VAL A 190 4.85 -17.62 -2.53
C VAL A 190 5.61 -17.92 -3.83
N THR A 191 5.64 -19.16 -4.30
CA THR A 191 6.42 -19.57 -5.48
C THR A 191 5.58 -19.88 -6.71
N SER A 192 4.32 -20.34 -6.55
CA SER A 192 3.43 -20.56 -7.69
C SER A 192 2.86 -19.23 -8.20
N ASN A 193 2.80 -19.10 -9.52
CA ASN A 193 2.10 -18.00 -10.16
C ASN A 193 0.60 -18.26 -10.07
N PRO A 194 -0.21 -17.27 -9.64
CA PRO A 194 -1.66 -17.43 -9.61
C PRO A 194 -2.21 -17.57 -11.03
N HIS A 195 -3.29 -18.34 -11.17
CA HIS A 195 -4.12 -18.31 -12.37
C HIS A 195 -5.13 -17.17 -12.22
N VAL A 196 -5.17 -16.26 -13.18
CA VAL A 196 -6.04 -15.07 -13.14
C VAL A 196 -7.19 -15.21 -14.11
N GLY A 197 -8.42 -15.11 -13.60
CA GLY A 197 -9.62 -15.01 -14.41
C GLY A 197 -9.95 -13.54 -14.71
N ILE A 198 -10.10 -13.15 -15.96
CA ILE A 198 -10.52 -11.79 -16.33
C ILE A 198 -11.95 -11.82 -16.84
N LEU A 199 -12.82 -11.03 -16.20
CA LEU A 199 -14.18 -10.79 -16.64
C LEU A 199 -14.29 -9.41 -17.30
N GLY A 200 -14.58 -9.39 -18.60
CA GLY A 200 -14.60 -8.20 -19.46
C GLY A 200 -13.30 -8.03 -20.24
N LEU A 201 -13.41 -8.15 -21.58
CA LEU A 201 -12.29 -8.07 -22.50
C LEU A 201 -12.37 -6.77 -23.36
N GLY A 202 -12.62 -5.64 -22.70
CA GLY A 202 -12.48 -4.31 -23.28
C GLY A 202 -11.01 -3.97 -23.56
N LYS A 203 -10.72 -2.70 -23.84
CA LYS A 203 -9.35 -2.24 -24.12
C LYS A 203 -8.39 -2.57 -22.97
N ILE A 204 -8.81 -2.32 -21.72
CA ILE A 204 -8.00 -2.59 -20.53
C ILE A 204 -7.86 -4.08 -20.30
N GLY A 205 -8.94 -4.85 -20.27
CA GLY A 205 -8.90 -6.29 -20.01
C GLY A 205 -8.07 -7.04 -21.07
N THR A 206 -8.11 -6.62 -22.34
CA THR A 206 -7.26 -7.18 -23.41
C THR A 206 -5.77 -6.92 -23.14
N THR A 207 -5.43 -5.68 -22.79
CA THR A 207 -4.02 -5.30 -22.52
C THR A 207 -3.52 -5.97 -21.22
N LEU A 208 -4.35 -6.05 -20.19
CA LEU A 208 -4.03 -6.74 -18.94
C LEU A 208 -3.76 -8.23 -19.19
N LYS A 209 -4.63 -8.92 -19.98
CA LYS A 209 -4.40 -10.30 -20.40
C LYS A 209 -3.03 -10.48 -21.02
N GLN A 210 -2.70 -9.66 -22.02
CA GLN A 210 -1.40 -9.75 -22.70
C GLN A 210 -0.24 -9.53 -21.74
N LEU A 211 -0.33 -8.55 -20.85
CA LEU A 211 0.70 -8.24 -19.87
C LEU A 211 0.92 -9.40 -18.88
N LEU A 212 -0.13 -10.01 -18.39
CA LEU A 212 -0.04 -11.15 -17.47
C LEU A 212 0.58 -12.38 -18.18
N GLU A 213 0.15 -12.69 -19.40
CA GLU A 213 0.71 -13.79 -20.20
C GLU A 213 2.20 -13.59 -20.53
N GLU A 214 2.62 -12.36 -20.88
CA GLU A 214 4.04 -12.01 -21.10
C GLU A 214 4.90 -12.20 -19.84
N ASN A 215 4.30 -12.15 -18.66
CA ASN A 215 4.96 -12.41 -17.38
C ASN A 215 4.74 -13.85 -16.87
N ASN A 216 4.36 -14.77 -17.75
CA ASN A 216 4.14 -16.20 -17.44
C ASN A 216 3.06 -16.46 -16.38
N ILE A 217 2.06 -15.57 -16.27
CA ILE A 217 0.88 -15.75 -15.42
C ILE A 217 -0.20 -16.39 -16.27
N ALA A 218 -0.75 -17.51 -15.82
CA ALA A 218 -1.85 -18.18 -16.51
C ALA A 218 -3.12 -17.30 -16.45
N VAL A 219 -3.79 -17.14 -17.60
CA VAL A 219 -4.98 -16.30 -17.71
C VAL A 219 -6.12 -17.05 -18.40
N SER A 220 -7.33 -16.96 -17.84
CA SER A 220 -8.56 -17.30 -18.53
C SER A 220 -9.46 -16.08 -18.60
N VAL A 221 -10.12 -15.86 -19.72
CA VAL A 221 -10.91 -14.65 -19.95
C VAL A 221 -12.34 -14.99 -20.34
N TYR A 222 -13.30 -14.20 -19.87
CA TYR A 222 -14.68 -14.29 -20.29
C TYR A 222 -15.26 -12.92 -20.61
N ASP A 223 -15.86 -12.82 -21.79
CA ASP A 223 -16.62 -11.64 -22.23
C ASP A 223 -17.81 -12.15 -23.06
N PRO A 224 -19.08 -11.89 -22.64
CA PRO A 224 -20.25 -12.42 -23.34
C PRO A 224 -20.44 -11.89 -24.76
N LYS A 225 -19.73 -10.82 -25.13
CA LYS A 225 -19.78 -10.19 -26.47
C LYS A 225 -18.65 -10.62 -27.39
N LYS A 226 -17.76 -11.54 -26.94
CA LYS A 226 -16.55 -11.96 -27.68
C LYS A 226 -16.36 -13.47 -27.64
N ILE A 227 -15.57 -13.99 -28.56
CA ILE A 227 -15.12 -15.39 -28.53
C ILE A 227 -13.96 -15.45 -27.52
N THR A 228 -14.19 -16.11 -26.39
CA THR A 228 -13.26 -16.23 -25.26
C THR A 228 -13.33 -17.64 -24.67
N ASP A 229 -12.66 -17.83 -23.52
CA ASP A 229 -12.87 -19.03 -22.69
C ASP A 229 -14.31 -19.11 -22.20
N THR A 230 -14.69 -20.25 -21.61
CA THR A 230 -15.99 -20.39 -20.94
C THR A 230 -15.99 -19.61 -19.62
N LEU A 231 -17.17 -19.20 -19.17
CA LEU A 231 -17.35 -18.56 -17.87
C LEU A 231 -16.78 -19.44 -16.74
N ASP A 232 -17.12 -20.73 -16.75
CA ASP A 232 -16.67 -21.69 -15.72
C ASP A 232 -15.15 -21.74 -15.62
N ARG A 233 -14.44 -21.69 -16.75
CA ARG A 233 -12.98 -21.67 -16.77
C ARG A 233 -12.43 -20.37 -16.17
N ALA A 234 -12.99 -19.23 -16.52
CA ALA A 234 -12.54 -17.94 -15.99
C ALA A 234 -12.78 -17.83 -14.48
N VAL A 235 -13.95 -18.28 -13.97
CA VAL A 235 -14.27 -18.19 -12.54
C VAL A 235 -13.65 -19.31 -11.68
N SER A 236 -13.09 -20.35 -12.31
CA SER A 236 -12.30 -21.38 -11.59
C SER A 236 -10.89 -20.93 -11.23
N SER A 237 -10.45 -19.76 -11.68
CA SER A 237 -9.13 -19.18 -11.42
C SER A 237 -8.93 -18.86 -9.93
N ASP A 238 -7.66 -18.66 -9.52
CA ASP A 238 -7.31 -18.38 -8.13
C ASP A 238 -7.73 -16.96 -7.69
N ILE A 239 -7.63 -15.99 -8.62
CA ILE A 239 -8.02 -14.59 -8.45
C ILE A 239 -8.85 -14.19 -9.66
N ILE A 240 -9.93 -13.46 -9.45
CA ILE A 240 -10.80 -12.97 -10.52
C ILE A 240 -10.64 -11.46 -10.63
N TRP A 241 -10.31 -10.96 -11.82
CA TRP A 241 -10.18 -9.53 -12.10
C TRP A 241 -11.31 -9.04 -13.00
N ILE A 242 -12.19 -8.23 -12.44
CA ILE A 242 -13.35 -7.66 -13.15
C ILE A 242 -12.95 -6.35 -13.82
N CYS A 243 -13.05 -6.35 -15.17
CA CYS A 243 -12.69 -5.23 -16.04
C CYS A 243 -13.87 -4.80 -16.93
N VAL A 244 -15.10 -4.89 -16.42
CA VAL A 244 -16.30 -4.48 -17.15
C VAL A 244 -16.49 -2.97 -17.12
N ASP A 245 -17.20 -2.43 -18.08
CA ASP A 245 -17.59 -1.03 -18.11
C ASP A 245 -18.67 -0.70 -17.07
N THR A 246 -18.58 0.49 -16.51
CA THR A 246 -19.56 1.10 -15.60
C THR A 246 -19.98 2.44 -16.22
N PRO A 247 -20.86 2.42 -17.26
CA PRO A 247 -21.23 3.62 -17.97
C PRO A 247 -22.00 4.60 -17.06
N SER A 248 -22.04 5.87 -17.47
CA SER A 248 -22.94 6.87 -16.93
C SER A 248 -23.74 7.52 -18.05
N ASP A 249 -24.85 8.16 -17.72
CA ASP A 249 -25.67 8.90 -18.69
C ASP A 249 -25.01 10.23 -19.14
N TYR A 250 -23.82 10.50 -18.63
CA TYR A 250 -23.02 11.67 -18.98
C TYR A 250 -22.26 11.42 -20.27
N SER A 251 -22.42 12.28 -21.26
CA SER A 251 -21.71 12.22 -22.54
C SER A 251 -20.37 13.00 -22.49
N GLY A 252 -20.31 14.07 -21.72
CA GLY A 252 -19.16 14.96 -21.59
C GLY A 252 -19.06 16.01 -22.70
N ASP A 253 -19.96 16.01 -23.67
CA ASP A 253 -20.02 16.93 -24.81
C ASP A 253 -21.35 17.70 -24.91
N ASP A 254 -22.31 17.41 -24.01
CA ASP A 254 -23.55 18.15 -23.88
C ASP A 254 -23.43 19.21 -22.79
N PRO A 255 -23.61 20.53 -23.10
CA PRO A 255 -23.56 21.59 -22.11
C PRO A 255 -24.66 21.49 -21.05
N ASP A 256 -25.70 20.72 -21.28
CA ASP A 256 -26.81 20.48 -20.36
C ASP A 256 -26.63 19.21 -19.51
N ASP A 257 -25.49 18.52 -19.61
CA ASP A 257 -25.15 17.37 -18.79
C ASP A 257 -25.30 17.65 -17.29
N LYS A 258 -25.92 16.72 -16.57
CA LYS A 258 -26.20 16.87 -15.14
C LYS A 258 -25.36 15.88 -14.32
N PRO A 259 -25.12 16.20 -13.03
CA PRO A 259 -24.50 15.26 -12.12
C PRO A 259 -25.26 13.92 -12.12
N THR A 260 -24.55 12.83 -12.37
CA THR A 260 -25.09 11.47 -12.43
C THR A 260 -24.08 10.47 -11.84
N ASP A 261 -24.56 9.33 -11.41
CA ASP A 261 -23.73 8.23 -10.91
C ASP A 261 -23.36 7.24 -12.03
N TYR A 262 -22.48 6.31 -11.72
CA TYR A 262 -22.13 5.19 -12.60
C TYR A 262 -23.20 4.10 -12.56
N ASN A 263 -23.54 3.53 -13.71
CA ASN A 263 -24.36 2.31 -13.76
C ASN A 263 -23.46 1.10 -13.45
N THR A 264 -23.73 0.43 -12.37
CA THR A 264 -22.95 -0.73 -11.87
C THR A 264 -23.57 -2.09 -12.22
N ASP A 265 -24.58 -2.18 -13.09
CA ASP A 265 -25.29 -3.42 -13.35
C ASP A 265 -24.38 -4.49 -13.99
N ASN A 266 -23.51 -4.12 -14.93
CA ASN A 266 -22.52 -5.04 -15.49
C ASN A 266 -21.56 -5.56 -14.41
N LEU A 267 -21.15 -4.71 -13.47
CA LEU A 267 -20.31 -5.10 -12.34
C LEU A 267 -21.02 -6.08 -11.41
N LYS A 268 -22.28 -5.80 -11.05
CA LYS A 268 -23.10 -6.71 -10.21
C LYS A 268 -23.24 -8.10 -10.87
N VAL A 269 -23.51 -8.13 -12.18
CA VAL A 269 -23.58 -9.39 -12.94
C VAL A 269 -22.25 -10.12 -12.92
N ALA A 270 -21.13 -9.46 -13.22
CA ALA A 270 -19.80 -10.07 -13.21
C ALA A 270 -19.44 -10.60 -11.80
N LEU A 271 -19.75 -9.83 -10.76
CA LEU A 271 -19.51 -10.20 -9.37
C LEU A 271 -20.32 -11.43 -8.95
N SER A 272 -21.55 -11.59 -9.45
CA SER A 272 -22.41 -12.75 -9.15
C SER A 272 -21.82 -14.08 -9.64
N TYR A 273 -20.92 -14.05 -10.62
CA TYR A 273 -20.22 -15.23 -11.13
C TYR A 273 -18.99 -15.61 -10.29
N ALA A 274 -18.40 -14.67 -9.57
CA ALA A 274 -17.10 -14.79 -8.91
C ALA A 274 -17.19 -15.24 -7.43
N ARG A 275 -18.11 -16.15 -7.11
CA ARG A 275 -18.38 -16.58 -5.73
C ARG A 275 -17.23 -17.36 -5.10
N GLY A 276 -16.93 -17.05 -3.83
CA GLY A 276 -15.95 -17.78 -3.01
C GLY A 276 -14.50 -17.63 -3.48
N LYS A 277 -14.20 -16.66 -4.34
CA LYS A 277 -12.85 -16.36 -4.83
C LYS A 277 -12.44 -14.94 -4.49
N PRO A 278 -11.16 -14.67 -4.28
CA PRO A 278 -10.64 -13.29 -4.23
C PRO A 278 -10.97 -12.55 -5.53
N VAL A 279 -11.58 -11.36 -5.41
CA VAL A 279 -12.03 -10.57 -6.56
C VAL A 279 -11.37 -9.20 -6.57
N ILE A 280 -10.73 -8.85 -7.67
CA ILE A 280 -10.21 -7.51 -7.94
C ILE A 280 -11.23 -6.78 -8.81
N ILE A 281 -11.77 -5.67 -8.33
CA ILE A 281 -12.62 -4.77 -9.09
C ILE A 281 -11.76 -3.68 -9.70
N GLY A 282 -11.58 -3.73 -11.03
CA GLY A 282 -10.86 -2.72 -11.81
C GLY A 282 -11.76 -1.64 -12.41
N SER A 283 -13.07 -1.88 -12.43
CA SER A 283 -14.08 -0.95 -12.96
C SER A 283 -14.17 0.31 -12.10
N THR A 284 -14.38 1.47 -12.71
CA THR A 284 -14.57 2.73 -11.95
C THR A 284 -15.94 2.74 -11.28
N VAL A 285 -15.97 3.07 -9.99
CA VAL A 285 -17.20 3.14 -9.18
C VAL A 285 -17.21 4.38 -8.30
N SER A 286 -18.40 4.74 -7.80
CA SER A 286 -18.58 5.79 -6.81
C SER A 286 -18.10 5.32 -5.43
N PRO A 287 -17.61 6.23 -4.58
CA PRO A 287 -17.21 5.90 -3.21
C PRO A 287 -18.34 5.24 -2.41
N GLY A 288 -18.00 4.13 -1.71
CA GLY A 288 -18.92 3.29 -0.95
C GLY A 288 -19.61 2.18 -1.77
N THR A 289 -19.36 2.11 -3.08
CA THR A 289 -19.97 1.09 -3.95
C THR A 289 -19.49 -0.31 -3.58
N CYS A 290 -18.19 -0.55 -3.50
CA CYS A 290 -17.65 -1.88 -3.21
C CYS A 290 -18.12 -2.42 -1.86
N ALA A 291 -18.18 -1.58 -0.83
CA ALA A 291 -18.70 -1.96 0.48
C ALA A 291 -20.21 -2.31 0.44
N SER A 292 -20.98 -1.68 -0.46
CA SER A 292 -22.41 -1.95 -0.65
C SER A 292 -22.70 -3.23 -1.42
N LEU A 293 -21.72 -3.73 -2.19
CA LEU A 293 -21.83 -4.97 -2.96
C LEU A 293 -21.57 -6.15 -2.03
N ALA A 294 -22.59 -6.58 -1.27
CA ALA A 294 -22.49 -7.77 -0.41
C ALA A 294 -22.02 -8.98 -1.21
N HIS A 295 -20.89 -9.57 -0.82
CA HIS A 295 -20.27 -10.68 -1.51
C HIS A 295 -19.63 -11.65 -0.53
N ASP A 296 -19.63 -12.96 -0.87
CA ASP A 296 -19.08 -14.03 -0.04
C ASP A 296 -17.55 -14.17 -0.18
N ALA A 297 -16.90 -13.27 -0.93
CA ALA A 297 -15.48 -13.35 -1.22
C ALA A 297 -14.73 -12.08 -0.76
N GLU A 298 -13.42 -12.21 -0.66
CA GLU A 298 -12.54 -11.09 -0.41
C GLU A 298 -12.54 -10.13 -1.60
N LEU A 299 -12.93 -8.87 -1.36
CA LEU A 299 -12.95 -7.83 -2.37
C LEU A 299 -11.71 -6.93 -2.28
N PHE A 300 -11.15 -6.70 -3.46
CA PHE A 300 -10.05 -5.76 -3.68
C PHE A 300 -10.49 -4.74 -4.72
N TYR A 301 -10.44 -3.47 -4.39
CA TYR A 301 -10.66 -2.42 -5.37
C TYR A 301 -9.32 -1.91 -5.90
N MET A 302 -9.11 -2.02 -7.20
CA MET A 302 -7.83 -1.69 -7.82
C MET A 302 -8.05 -0.98 -9.17
N PRO A 303 -8.39 0.32 -9.11
CA PRO A 303 -8.73 1.09 -10.30
C PRO A 303 -7.50 1.35 -11.18
N PHE A 304 -7.73 1.46 -12.46
CA PHE A 304 -6.70 1.80 -13.43
C PHE A 304 -6.53 3.31 -13.54
N LEU A 305 -5.35 3.82 -13.15
CA LEU A 305 -4.94 5.23 -13.28
C LEU A 305 -4.01 5.37 -14.50
N ILE A 306 -4.57 5.20 -15.68
CA ILE A 306 -3.82 5.09 -16.94
C ILE A 306 -4.29 6.10 -17.98
N SER A 307 -3.37 6.48 -18.88
CA SER A 307 -3.70 7.22 -20.09
C SER A 307 -4.23 6.29 -21.18
N GLN A 308 -5.32 6.68 -21.84
CA GLN A 308 -5.92 5.92 -22.94
C GLN A 308 -5.00 5.74 -24.17
N GLY A 309 -3.98 6.59 -24.32
CA GLY A 309 -3.04 6.55 -25.45
C GLY A 309 -2.09 5.34 -25.38
N ASP A 310 -1.61 4.98 -24.18
CA ASP A 310 -0.70 3.86 -23.96
C ASP A 310 -1.09 3.08 -22.70
N VAL A 311 -2.08 2.21 -22.85
CA VAL A 311 -2.62 1.41 -21.74
C VAL A 311 -1.56 0.49 -21.17
N LYS A 312 -0.72 -0.13 -22.01
CA LYS A 312 0.28 -1.10 -21.57
C LYS A 312 1.34 -0.45 -20.68
N GLN A 313 1.91 0.68 -21.11
CA GLN A 313 2.88 1.43 -20.31
C GLN A 313 2.25 1.92 -18.99
N GLY A 314 1.00 2.37 -19.04
CA GLY A 314 0.26 2.79 -17.86
C GLY A 314 0.00 1.64 -16.87
N LEU A 315 -0.07 0.38 -17.32
CA LEU A 315 -0.18 -0.79 -16.45
C LEU A 315 1.18 -1.22 -15.88
N ILE A 316 2.27 -1.08 -16.64
CA ILE A 316 3.62 -1.46 -16.20
C ILE A 316 4.19 -0.41 -15.24
N TYR A 317 4.02 0.88 -15.56
CA TYR A 317 4.64 2.02 -14.88
C TYR A 317 3.60 3.08 -14.45
N PRO A 318 2.54 2.72 -13.69
CA PRO A 318 1.68 3.74 -13.10
C PRO A 318 2.47 4.54 -12.03
N ASP A 319 1.99 5.72 -11.68
CA ASP A 319 2.55 6.50 -10.56
C ASP A 319 2.56 5.67 -9.26
N ALA A 320 1.50 4.92 -9.05
CA ALA A 320 1.40 3.86 -8.04
C ALA A 320 0.23 2.93 -8.39
N TRP A 321 0.30 1.68 -7.93
CA TRP A 321 -0.85 0.80 -7.80
C TRP A 321 -1.55 1.08 -6.48
N PHE A 322 -2.85 1.31 -6.52
CA PHE A 322 -3.68 1.54 -5.35
C PHE A 322 -4.57 0.32 -5.12
N ILE A 323 -4.52 -0.25 -3.93
CA ILE A 323 -5.26 -1.47 -3.58
C ILE A 323 -6.11 -1.17 -2.34
N GLY A 324 -7.42 -1.13 -2.52
CA GLY A 324 -8.40 -1.00 -1.43
C GLY A 324 -8.92 -2.37 -1.01
N SER A 325 -8.90 -2.68 0.27
CA SER A 325 -9.50 -3.91 0.81
C SER A 325 -9.67 -3.81 2.33
N ASN A 326 -10.59 -4.60 2.86
CA ASN A 326 -10.72 -4.88 4.29
C ASN A 326 -10.04 -6.22 4.68
N SER A 327 -9.42 -6.91 3.69
CA SER A 327 -8.69 -8.17 3.85
C SER A 327 -7.18 -7.96 3.65
N ASP A 328 -6.39 -9.02 3.86
CA ASP A 328 -4.95 -9.00 3.58
C ASP A 328 -4.67 -8.76 2.09
N THR A 329 -3.94 -7.70 1.77
CA THR A 329 -3.61 -7.31 0.39
C THR A 329 -2.43 -8.07 -0.22
N ALA A 330 -1.68 -8.81 0.57
CA ALA A 330 -0.45 -9.49 0.14
C ALA A 330 -0.59 -10.38 -1.11
N PRO A 331 -1.69 -11.15 -1.32
CA PRO A 331 -1.85 -11.94 -2.54
C PRO A 331 -1.94 -11.07 -3.81
N VAL A 332 -2.65 -9.93 -3.74
CA VAL A 332 -2.81 -9.00 -4.86
C VAL A 332 -1.53 -8.20 -5.09
N GLU A 333 -0.85 -7.76 -4.03
CA GLU A 333 0.46 -7.11 -4.11
C GLU A 333 1.49 -8.01 -4.81
N LYS A 334 1.50 -9.30 -4.44
CA LYS A 334 2.37 -10.30 -5.10
C LYS A 334 2.06 -10.39 -6.59
N LEU A 335 0.79 -10.47 -6.97
CA LEU A 335 0.38 -10.49 -8.37
C LEU A 335 0.88 -9.25 -9.12
N VAL A 336 0.70 -8.05 -8.55
CA VAL A 336 1.15 -6.80 -9.16
C VAL A 336 2.67 -6.78 -9.35
N LYS A 337 3.45 -7.19 -8.36
CA LYS A 337 4.91 -7.23 -8.40
C LYS A 337 5.48 -8.18 -9.47
N MET A 338 4.67 -9.09 -10.01
CA MET A 338 5.09 -9.97 -11.09
C MET A 338 5.18 -9.27 -12.45
N PHE A 339 4.47 -8.15 -12.65
CA PHE A 339 4.44 -7.44 -13.92
C PHE A 339 4.71 -5.93 -13.82
N SER A 340 4.78 -5.38 -12.61
CA SER A 340 5.06 -3.95 -12.38
C SER A 340 5.94 -3.76 -11.16
N ASN A 341 6.93 -2.86 -11.29
CA ASN A 341 7.82 -2.43 -10.20
C ASN A 341 7.39 -1.09 -9.59
N SER A 342 6.22 -0.58 -9.95
CA SER A 342 5.70 0.68 -9.42
C SER A 342 5.34 0.54 -7.93
N LYS A 343 5.32 1.67 -7.23
CA LYS A 343 4.92 1.73 -5.82
C LYS A 343 3.52 1.15 -5.64
N ILE A 344 3.30 0.45 -4.55
CA ILE A 344 1.98 -0.01 -4.13
C ILE A 344 1.55 0.81 -2.91
N LYS A 345 0.30 1.26 -2.91
CA LYS A 345 -0.37 1.96 -1.82
C LYS A 345 -1.62 1.17 -1.45
N THR A 346 -1.78 0.87 -0.18
CA THR A 346 -2.93 0.12 0.34
C THR A 346 -3.80 1.00 1.23
N GLY A 347 -5.10 0.75 1.23
CA GLY A 347 -6.08 1.47 2.05
C GLY A 347 -7.40 0.73 2.12
N THR A 348 -8.43 1.35 2.70
CA THR A 348 -9.79 0.81 2.68
C THR A 348 -10.39 0.87 1.27
N LEU A 349 -11.49 0.17 1.03
CA LEU A 349 -12.21 0.23 -0.25
C LEU A 349 -12.60 1.66 -0.58
N GLU A 350 -13.17 2.38 0.37
CA GLU A 350 -13.66 3.75 0.23
C GLU A 350 -12.53 4.75 -0.05
N GLU A 351 -11.37 4.59 0.60
CA GLU A 351 -10.20 5.44 0.36
C GLU A 351 -9.72 5.32 -1.09
N ILE A 352 -9.63 4.10 -1.61
CA ILE A 352 -9.13 3.89 -2.97
C ILE A 352 -10.19 4.25 -4.02
N GLU A 353 -11.49 4.08 -3.73
CA GLU A 353 -12.59 4.60 -4.57
C GLU A 353 -12.49 6.14 -4.67
N LEU A 354 -12.26 6.83 -3.54
CA LEU A 354 -12.02 8.28 -3.53
C LEU A 354 -10.75 8.64 -4.30
N VAL A 355 -9.64 7.92 -4.12
CA VAL A 355 -8.41 8.16 -4.88
C VAL A 355 -8.69 8.16 -6.38
N LYS A 356 -9.47 7.19 -6.89
CA LYS A 356 -9.78 7.08 -8.33
C LYS A 356 -10.46 8.33 -8.88
N VAL A 357 -11.49 8.81 -8.24
CA VAL A 357 -12.27 9.96 -8.74
C VAL A 357 -11.54 11.29 -8.49
N LEU A 358 -10.89 11.42 -7.33
CA LEU A 358 -10.11 12.61 -6.99
C LEU A 358 -8.85 12.77 -7.86
N TYR A 359 -8.21 11.67 -8.29
CA TYR A 359 -7.07 11.70 -9.20
C TYR A 359 -7.41 12.43 -10.51
N ASN A 360 -8.53 12.07 -11.13
CA ASN A 360 -8.99 12.75 -12.34
C ASN A 360 -9.38 14.20 -12.06
N SER A 361 -10.08 14.47 -10.95
CA SER A 361 -10.47 15.82 -10.56
C SER A 361 -9.25 16.72 -10.34
N TRP A 362 -8.18 16.19 -9.73
CA TRP A 362 -6.92 16.93 -9.55
C TRP A 362 -6.25 17.27 -10.88
N ILE A 363 -6.26 16.36 -11.86
CA ILE A 363 -5.77 16.64 -13.21
C ILE A 363 -6.59 17.76 -13.86
N ILE A 364 -7.92 17.73 -13.74
CA ILE A 364 -8.81 18.78 -14.25
C ILE A 364 -8.46 20.14 -13.62
N GLN A 365 -8.21 20.19 -12.31
CA GLN A 365 -7.79 21.43 -11.63
C GLN A 365 -6.47 21.97 -12.20
N LYS A 366 -5.48 21.12 -12.44
CA LYS A 366 -4.21 21.51 -13.07
C LYS A 366 -4.41 22.09 -14.46
N ILE A 367 -5.24 21.45 -15.28
CA ILE A 367 -5.53 21.91 -16.65
C ILE A 367 -6.23 23.28 -16.61
N ASN A 368 -7.26 23.41 -15.77
CA ASN A 368 -8.00 24.66 -15.63
C ASN A 368 -7.10 25.80 -15.14
N PHE A 369 -6.23 25.53 -14.16
CA PHE A 369 -5.28 26.51 -13.65
C PHE A 369 -4.28 26.94 -14.73
N ALA A 370 -3.76 25.99 -15.51
CA ALA A 370 -2.84 26.29 -16.62
C ALA A 370 -3.49 27.14 -17.70
N ASN A 371 -4.75 26.83 -18.06
CA ASN A 371 -5.52 27.61 -19.03
C ASN A 371 -5.77 29.03 -18.53
N TRP A 372 -6.18 29.16 -17.27
CA TRP A 372 -6.39 30.46 -16.63
C TRP A 372 -5.10 31.31 -16.60
N ALA A 373 -3.95 30.72 -16.22
CA ALA A 373 -2.66 31.39 -16.31
C ALA A 373 -2.32 31.84 -17.73
N GLY A 374 -2.70 31.05 -18.74
CA GLY A 374 -2.56 31.40 -20.14
C GLY A 374 -3.44 32.59 -20.52
N ASP A 375 -4.70 32.64 -20.10
CA ASP A 375 -5.64 33.73 -20.36
C ASP A 375 -5.18 35.04 -19.71
N LEU A 376 -4.78 34.97 -18.43
CA LEU A 376 -4.21 36.12 -17.73
C LEU A 376 -2.97 36.67 -18.45
N ALA A 377 -2.04 35.79 -18.84
CA ALA A 377 -0.80 36.20 -19.51
C ALA A 377 -1.07 36.89 -20.85
N ARG A 378 -2.04 36.38 -21.64
CA ARG A 378 -2.44 36.98 -22.93
C ARG A 378 -3.06 38.37 -22.73
N THR A 379 -3.91 38.50 -21.71
CA THR A 379 -4.66 39.74 -21.49
C THR A 379 -3.81 40.83 -20.82
N VAL A 380 -2.92 40.46 -19.90
CA VAL A 380 -1.96 41.38 -19.30
C VAL A 380 -0.94 41.89 -20.34
N GLY A 381 -0.57 41.06 -21.31
CA GLY A 381 0.45 41.34 -22.29
C GLY A 381 1.89 41.16 -21.78
N ASN A 382 2.83 41.00 -22.69
CA ASN A 382 4.24 40.77 -22.41
C ASN A 382 4.53 39.60 -21.43
N ALA A 383 3.60 38.64 -21.32
CA ALA A 383 3.71 37.47 -20.51
C ALA A 383 3.43 36.20 -21.33
N ASN A 384 4.02 35.07 -20.92
CA ASN A 384 3.82 33.78 -21.55
C ASN A 384 3.34 32.77 -20.49
N GLY A 385 2.07 32.36 -20.60
CA GLY A 385 1.44 31.43 -19.65
C GLY A 385 2.17 30.10 -19.53
N ASN A 386 2.62 29.51 -20.66
CA ASN A 386 3.35 28.24 -20.64
C ASN A 386 4.72 28.36 -19.94
N LYS A 387 5.38 29.53 -20.04
CA LYS A 387 6.63 29.80 -19.33
C LYS A 387 6.38 29.92 -17.83
N ILE A 388 5.31 30.60 -17.42
CA ILE A 388 4.88 30.72 -16.03
C ILE A 388 4.60 29.33 -15.46
N MET A 389 3.79 28.51 -16.17
CA MET A 389 3.45 27.16 -15.71
C MET A 389 4.65 26.24 -15.57
N ARG A 390 5.65 26.34 -16.45
CA ARG A 390 6.91 25.58 -16.30
C ARG A 390 7.65 25.98 -15.04
N TRP A 391 7.77 27.28 -14.74
CA TRP A 391 8.41 27.73 -13.52
C TRP A 391 7.70 27.26 -12.25
N LEU A 392 6.36 27.21 -12.27
CA LEU A 392 5.59 26.64 -11.17
C LEU A 392 5.81 25.12 -11.05
N ALA A 393 5.89 24.41 -12.17
CA ALA A 393 6.17 22.98 -12.19
C ALA A 393 7.59 22.64 -11.67
N ASP A 394 8.57 23.52 -11.91
CA ASP A 394 9.94 23.40 -11.42
C ASP A 394 10.06 23.71 -9.90
N SER A 395 8.97 24.20 -9.26
CA SER A 395 8.95 24.56 -7.84
C SER A 395 8.61 23.33 -6.97
N ASP A 396 9.59 22.46 -6.75
CA ASP A 396 9.45 21.13 -6.17
C ASP A 396 9.26 21.10 -4.63
N GLN A 397 9.61 22.17 -3.92
CA GLN A 397 9.49 22.23 -2.46
C GLN A 397 8.06 22.45 -1.97
N LEU A 398 7.26 23.26 -2.66
CA LEU A 398 5.91 23.64 -2.22
C LEU A 398 4.83 23.31 -3.25
N ILE A 399 5.07 23.51 -4.56
CA ILE A 399 4.05 23.42 -5.58
C ILE A 399 3.84 21.99 -6.08
N THR A 400 4.92 21.24 -6.31
CA THR A 400 4.86 19.87 -6.83
C THR A 400 5.22 18.80 -5.79
N SER A 401 5.44 19.20 -4.54
CA SER A 401 5.70 18.32 -3.40
C SER A 401 4.41 17.85 -2.71
N SER A 402 4.56 17.09 -1.61
CA SER A 402 3.45 16.73 -0.71
C SER A 402 3.04 17.86 0.25
N ALA A 403 3.72 19.02 0.22
CA ALA A 403 3.33 20.17 1.01
C ALA A 403 1.88 20.59 0.66
N TYR A 404 1.11 20.96 1.68
CA TYR A 404 -0.31 21.34 1.56
C TYR A 404 -1.25 20.24 1.02
N MET A 405 -0.84 18.98 1.03
CA MET A 405 -1.64 17.83 0.58
C MET A 405 -2.33 17.09 1.75
N ARG A 406 -2.33 17.68 2.94
CA ARG A 406 -3.04 17.11 4.11
C ARG A 406 -4.35 17.85 4.34
N SER A 407 -5.43 17.10 4.57
CA SER A 407 -6.70 17.66 5.01
C SER A 407 -6.58 18.24 6.43
N GLY A 408 -7.47 19.16 6.79
CA GLY A 408 -7.48 19.75 8.12
C GLY A 408 -7.96 21.21 8.12
N TRP A 409 -7.11 22.09 8.63
CA TRP A 409 -7.44 23.51 8.75
C TRP A 409 -7.36 24.23 7.40
N GLY A 410 -8.23 25.23 7.19
CA GLY A 410 -8.23 26.00 5.93
C GLY A 410 -6.99 26.86 5.75
N ASP A 411 -6.79 27.34 4.55
CA ASP A 411 -5.69 28.25 4.19
C ASP A 411 -5.71 29.54 5.01
N GLY A 412 -4.56 30.16 5.20
CA GLY A 412 -4.44 31.37 6.03
C GLY A 412 -3.14 32.13 5.80
N GLY A 413 -2.97 33.12 6.67
CA GLY A 413 -1.81 34.02 6.62
C GLY A 413 -2.02 35.24 5.74
N PRO A 414 -1.05 36.15 5.75
CA PRO A 414 -1.15 37.44 5.06
C PRO A 414 -1.14 37.32 3.53
N CYS A 415 -0.74 36.16 2.99
CA CYS A 415 -0.55 35.99 1.55
C CYS A 415 -1.74 35.28 0.87
N HIS A 416 -2.09 34.04 1.28
CA HIS A 416 -3.02 33.20 0.52
C HIS A 416 -4.36 33.85 0.24
N PRO A 417 -5.16 34.27 1.22
CA PRO A 417 -6.46 34.89 0.94
C PRO A 417 -6.34 36.22 0.20
N ARG A 418 -5.32 37.01 0.53
CA ARG A 418 -5.10 38.33 -0.09
C ARG A 418 -4.77 38.21 -1.57
N ASP A 419 -3.79 37.35 -1.92
CA ASP A 419 -3.32 37.22 -3.29
C ASP A 419 -4.40 36.55 -4.18
N ASN A 420 -5.17 35.63 -3.61
CA ASN A 420 -6.31 35.04 -4.29
C ASN A 420 -7.41 36.08 -4.61
N LEU A 421 -7.76 36.96 -3.64
CA LEU A 421 -8.71 38.03 -3.89
C LEU A 421 -8.15 39.10 -4.85
N MET A 422 -6.85 39.36 -4.84
CA MET A 422 -6.20 40.23 -5.82
C MET A 422 -6.32 39.64 -7.24
N LEU A 423 -6.14 38.33 -7.39
CA LEU A 423 -6.35 37.67 -8.69
C LEU A 423 -7.81 37.74 -9.16
N SER A 424 -8.78 37.63 -8.24
CA SER A 424 -10.20 37.87 -8.57
C SER A 424 -10.44 39.29 -9.08
N TRP A 425 -9.90 40.29 -8.37
CA TRP A 425 -9.95 41.69 -8.83
C TRP A 425 -9.32 41.86 -10.21
N LEU A 426 -8.17 41.23 -10.47
CA LEU A 426 -7.49 41.28 -11.76
C LEU A 426 -8.36 40.65 -12.86
N ASN A 427 -8.98 39.51 -12.62
CA ASN A 427 -9.91 38.88 -13.56
C ASN A 427 -11.06 39.83 -13.95
N GLN A 428 -11.65 40.50 -12.96
CA GLN A 428 -12.72 41.48 -13.21
C GLN A 428 -12.21 42.66 -14.02
N LYS A 429 -11.05 43.20 -13.65
CA LYS A 429 -10.42 44.32 -14.39
C LYS A 429 -10.11 43.96 -15.85
N LEU A 430 -9.68 42.73 -16.10
CA LEU A 430 -9.35 42.22 -17.43
C LEU A 430 -10.57 41.69 -18.20
N ASN A 431 -11.73 41.62 -17.55
CA ASN A 431 -12.99 41.13 -18.13
C ASN A 431 -12.86 39.73 -18.76
N LEU A 432 -12.24 38.76 -18.03
CA LEU A 432 -12.00 37.41 -18.55
C LEU A 432 -13.26 36.55 -18.67
N GLY A 433 -14.40 36.96 -18.12
CA GLY A 433 -15.68 36.23 -18.21
C GLY A 433 -15.81 35.04 -17.27
N TYR A 434 -14.78 34.67 -16.52
CA TYR A 434 -14.80 33.64 -15.46
C TYR A 434 -13.76 33.95 -14.40
N ASP A 435 -13.97 33.47 -13.18
CA ASP A 435 -13.12 33.83 -12.03
C ASP A 435 -12.85 32.63 -11.11
N PRO A 436 -11.79 31.83 -11.38
CA PRO A 436 -11.40 30.72 -10.53
C PRO A 436 -11.00 31.16 -9.12
N ALA A 437 -10.47 32.38 -8.96
CA ALA A 437 -10.02 32.86 -7.65
C ALA A 437 -11.19 33.14 -6.70
N ILE A 438 -12.27 33.77 -7.18
CA ILE A 438 -13.47 33.95 -6.37
C ILE A 438 -14.15 32.62 -6.04
N ASN A 439 -14.10 31.64 -6.97
CA ASN A 439 -14.61 30.31 -6.69
C ASN A 439 -13.84 29.61 -5.56
N GLN A 440 -12.49 29.71 -5.54
CA GLN A 440 -11.67 29.21 -4.44
C GLN A 440 -11.99 29.91 -3.11
N HIS A 441 -12.19 31.24 -3.13
CA HIS A 441 -12.61 31.98 -1.95
C HIS A 441 -13.99 31.52 -1.43
N ASN A 442 -14.94 31.30 -2.31
CA ASN A 442 -16.27 30.78 -1.96
C ASN A 442 -16.19 29.37 -1.37
N VAL A 443 -15.35 28.49 -1.89
CA VAL A 443 -15.07 27.16 -1.30
C VAL A 443 -14.51 27.30 0.11
N ARG A 444 -13.54 28.19 0.33
CA ARG A 444 -12.99 28.48 1.65
C ARG A 444 -14.06 28.91 2.66
N LEU A 445 -14.97 29.80 2.24
CA LEU A 445 -16.10 30.24 3.08
C LEU A 445 -17.10 29.11 3.34
N ALA A 446 -17.41 28.30 2.31
CA ALA A 446 -18.32 27.17 2.46
C ALA A 446 -17.77 26.11 3.44
N GLN A 447 -16.49 25.80 3.38
CA GLN A 447 -15.83 24.90 4.32
C GLN A 447 -15.86 25.45 5.76
N ALA A 448 -15.61 26.76 5.95
CA ALA A 448 -15.71 27.40 7.24
C ALA A 448 -17.15 27.33 7.80
N ASN A 449 -18.15 27.57 6.97
CA ASN A 449 -19.57 27.48 7.37
C ASN A 449 -19.99 26.04 7.69
N LEU A 450 -19.46 25.03 7.01
CA LEU A 450 -19.70 23.62 7.34
C LEU A 450 -19.19 23.29 8.75
N LEU A 451 -17.98 23.74 9.10
CA LEU A 451 -17.43 23.61 10.45
C LEU A 451 -18.29 24.36 11.48
N VAL A 452 -18.66 25.61 11.19
CA VAL A 452 -19.51 26.41 12.05
C VAL A 452 -20.84 25.71 12.35
N LYS A 453 -21.52 25.16 11.34
CA LYS A 453 -22.73 24.37 11.51
C LYS A 453 -22.52 23.18 12.46
N ARG A 454 -21.47 22.40 12.25
CA ARG A 454 -21.12 21.26 13.11
C ARG A 454 -20.88 21.69 14.56
N VAL A 455 -20.28 22.85 14.78
CA VAL A 455 -19.95 23.38 16.09
C VAL A 455 -21.22 23.92 16.81
N ILE A 456 -22.10 24.62 16.09
CA ILE A 456 -23.39 25.14 16.64
C ILE A 456 -24.24 23.98 17.17
N ASP A 457 -24.25 22.85 16.50
CA ASP A 457 -25.02 21.66 16.92
C ASP A 457 -24.60 21.15 18.32
N THR A 458 -23.39 21.47 18.79
CA THR A 458 -22.92 21.12 20.15
C THR A 458 -23.59 21.90 21.25
N LYS A 459 -24.13 23.09 20.98
CA LYS A 459 -24.74 24.06 21.95
C LYS A 459 -23.79 24.51 23.07
N LEU A 460 -22.48 24.31 22.90
CA LEU A 460 -21.46 24.71 23.84
C LEU A 460 -20.80 26.04 23.41
N PRO A 461 -20.27 26.82 24.36
CA PRO A 461 -19.36 27.90 24.04
C PRO A 461 -18.10 27.30 23.36
N VAL A 462 -17.44 28.06 22.51
CA VAL A 462 -16.36 27.57 21.68
C VAL A 462 -15.01 28.13 22.13
N CYS A 463 -13.99 27.28 22.22
CA CYS A 463 -12.62 27.71 22.40
C CYS A 463 -11.77 27.23 21.22
N ILE A 464 -11.28 28.15 20.40
CA ILE A 464 -10.41 27.84 19.25
C ILE A 464 -8.97 27.90 19.71
N LEU A 465 -8.30 26.75 19.74
CA LEU A 465 -6.91 26.61 20.17
C LEU A 465 -5.97 26.69 18.96
N GLY A 466 -5.35 27.85 18.81
CA GLY A 466 -4.52 28.23 17.67
C GLY A 466 -5.12 29.42 16.91
N LYS A 467 -5.09 30.63 17.49
CA LYS A 467 -5.62 31.86 16.89
C LYS A 467 -4.86 32.31 15.65
N SER A 468 -3.55 32.12 15.61
CA SER A 468 -2.73 32.46 14.47
C SER A 468 -2.95 31.49 13.29
N TYR A 469 -2.47 31.84 12.11
CA TYR A 469 -2.67 31.00 10.91
C TYR A 469 -1.80 29.73 10.88
N LYS A 470 -0.79 29.63 11.74
CA LYS A 470 0.03 28.43 11.95
C LYS A 470 0.74 28.46 13.30
N PRO A 471 1.18 27.29 13.84
CA PRO A 471 1.95 27.23 15.08
C PRO A 471 3.21 28.09 15.04
N GLN A 472 3.65 28.64 16.20
CA GLN A 472 4.88 29.41 16.37
C GLN A 472 4.91 30.76 15.65
N VAL A 473 3.78 31.24 15.15
CA VAL A 473 3.62 32.56 14.56
C VAL A 473 2.57 33.32 15.36
N SER A 474 2.84 34.59 15.69
CA SER A 474 1.89 35.46 16.40
C SER A 474 0.93 36.21 15.47
N ASP A 475 1.24 36.29 14.18
CA ASP A 475 0.42 36.99 13.19
C ASP A 475 -0.91 36.27 12.96
N THR A 476 -2.01 37.00 13.12
CA THR A 476 -3.38 36.52 12.92
C THR A 476 -4.01 37.00 11.60
N THR A 477 -3.24 37.71 10.77
CA THR A 477 -3.72 38.23 9.48
C THR A 477 -4.15 37.06 8.57
N GLY A 478 -5.36 37.13 8.05
CA GLY A 478 -5.91 36.06 7.20
C GLY A 478 -6.13 34.72 7.90
N SER A 479 -6.00 34.66 9.25
CA SER A 479 -6.19 33.43 10.00
C SER A 479 -7.59 32.82 9.79
N TYR A 480 -7.62 31.53 9.49
CA TYR A 480 -8.86 30.79 9.37
C TYR A 480 -9.59 30.65 10.72
N SER A 481 -8.85 30.58 11.83
CA SER A 481 -9.38 30.61 13.19
C SER A 481 -10.18 31.88 13.45
N VAL A 482 -9.66 33.04 13.02
CA VAL A 482 -10.34 34.34 13.14
C VAL A 482 -11.58 34.40 12.23
N LEU A 483 -11.51 33.81 11.02
CA LEU A 483 -12.67 33.71 10.14
C LEU A 483 -13.78 32.86 10.78
N VAL A 484 -13.46 31.68 11.27
CA VAL A 484 -14.42 30.77 11.94
C VAL A 484 -15.03 31.47 13.19
N ALA A 485 -14.20 32.14 13.98
CA ALA A 485 -14.70 32.91 15.15
C ALA A 485 -15.71 34.00 14.76
N LYS A 486 -15.41 34.75 13.68
CA LYS A 486 -16.34 35.76 13.16
C LYS A 486 -17.66 35.16 12.69
N LEU A 487 -17.62 34.04 12.00
CA LEU A 487 -18.81 33.33 11.53
C LEU A 487 -19.65 32.78 12.72
N LEU A 488 -18.99 32.20 13.72
CA LEU A 488 -19.65 31.74 14.96
C LEU A 488 -20.32 32.91 15.71
N ALA A 489 -19.68 34.07 15.80
CA ALA A 489 -20.24 35.26 16.41
C ALA A 489 -21.50 35.78 15.70
N GLN A 490 -21.62 35.63 14.38
CA GLN A 490 -22.83 35.92 13.61
C GLN A 490 -24.02 35.05 14.02
N HIS A 491 -23.75 33.87 14.60
CA HIS A 491 -24.76 32.96 15.15
C HIS A 491 -24.92 33.09 16.68
N ASN A 492 -24.40 34.17 17.27
CA ASN A 492 -24.46 34.45 18.73
C ASN A 492 -23.76 33.35 19.56
N VAL A 493 -22.78 32.64 19.03
CA VAL A 493 -21.96 31.67 19.77
C VAL A 493 -20.81 32.42 20.43
N ALA A 494 -20.64 32.22 21.74
CA ALA A 494 -19.47 32.77 22.46
C ALA A 494 -18.20 32.05 22.06
N VAL A 495 -17.18 32.80 21.65
CA VAL A 495 -15.89 32.27 21.18
C VAL A 495 -14.74 32.84 21.98
N CYS A 496 -13.85 32.01 22.45
CA CYS A 496 -12.57 32.39 23.03
C CYS A 496 -11.38 31.69 22.31
N PHE A 497 -10.19 32.06 22.68
CA PHE A 497 -8.94 31.51 22.15
C PHE A 497 -8.07 30.95 23.29
N GLU A 498 -6.87 30.48 22.97
CA GLU A 498 -5.93 29.80 23.86
C GLU A 498 -5.51 30.57 25.12
N ASP A 499 -5.73 31.89 25.18
CA ASP A 499 -5.42 32.75 26.30
C ASP A 499 -6.54 32.86 27.35
N ALA A 500 -7.73 32.29 27.08
CA ALA A 500 -8.86 32.36 27.96
C ALA A 500 -8.83 31.30 29.09
N ASP A 501 -9.36 31.65 30.27
CA ASP A 501 -9.59 30.68 31.33
C ASP A 501 -10.88 29.86 31.03
N THR A 502 -10.70 28.56 30.84
CA THR A 502 -11.79 27.61 30.52
C THR A 502 -12.04 26.61 31.65
N THR A 503 -11.51 26.82 32.84
CA THR A 503 -11.52 25.84 33.95
C THR A 503 -12.92 25.55 34.55
N ASN A 504 -13.87 26.45 34.41
CA ASN A 504 -15.16 26.37 35.09
C ASN A 504 -16.35 26.06 34.20
N ASN A 505 -16.14 25.81 32.90
CA ASN A 505 -17.24 25.58 31.94
C ASN A 505 -16.87 24.44 30.94
N ASP A 506 -17.92 23.82 30.41
CA ASP A 506 -17.81 22.91 29.30
C ASP A 506 -17.69 23.71 28.00
N TYR A 507 -16.74 23.31 27.14
CA TYR A 507 -16.46 23.96 25.85
C TYR A 507 -16.47 22.97 24.70
N CYS A 508 -16.79 23.46 23.51
CA CYS A 508 -16.36 22.82 22.26
C CYS A 508 -14.97 23.37 21.90
N TYR A 509 -13.94 22.56 22.09
CA TYR A 509 -12.57 22.90 21.72
C TYR A 509 -12.30 22.57 20.26
N ILE A 510 -11.85 23.55 19.47
CA ILE A 510 -11.40 23.37 18.11
C ILE A 510 -9.87 23.45 18.10
N LEU A 511 -9.20 22.32 17.83
CA LEU A 511 -7.74 22.27 17.81
C LEU A 511 -7.22 22.67 16.41
N ALA A 512 -7.14 23.97 16.14
CA ALA A 512 -6.67 24.51 14.87
C ALA A 512 -5.19 24.16 14.58
N HIS A 513 -4.37 24.01 15.63
CA HIS A 513 -2.97 23.60 15.54
C HIS A 513 -2.73 22.17 16.06
N GLY A 514 -3.78 21.38 16.32
CA GLY A 514 -3.65 20.02 16.86
C GLY A 514 -3.13 19.96 18.30
N LYS A 515 -3.24 21.06 19.10
CA LYS A 515 -2.71 21.16 20.46
C LYS A 515 -3.72 21.78 21.42
N LEU A 516 -3.70 21.31 22.67
CA LEU A 516 -4.56 21.82 23.76
C LEU A 516 -4.03 23.10 24.44
N TYR A 517 -2.79 23.51 24.21
CA TYR A 517 -2.16 24.71 24.77
C TYR A 517 -2.28 24.82 26.30
N GLY A 518 -2.27 23.70 27.02
CA GLY A 518 -2.38 23.66 28.49
C GLY A 518 -3.84 23.62 29.01
N HIS A 519 -4.83 23.72 28.14
CA HIS A 519 -6.24 23.54 28.54
C HIS A 519 -6.52 22.09 28.94
N THR A 520 -7.34 21.91 29.96
CA THR A 520 -7.80 20.59 30.42
C THR A 520 -9.33 20.51 30.22
N PRO A 521 -9.79 19.89 29.13
CA PRO A 521 -11.23 19.75 28.87
C PRO A 521 -11.92 18.96 29.97
N SER A 522 -13.13 19.39 30.35
CA SER A 522 -14.00 18.62 31.24
C SER A 522 -14.53 17.35 30.54
N LEU A 523 -15.19 16.48 31.31
CA LEU A 523 -15.79 15.24 30.75
C LEU A 523 -16.95 15.52 29.77
N ASN A 524 -17.61 16.68 29.86
CA ASN A 524 -18.71 17.06 28.98
C ASN A 524 -18.25 17.94 27.82
N SER A 525 -16.98 18.34 27.78
CA SER A 525 -16.41 19.11 26.67
C SER A 525 -16.29 18.25 25.42
N ILE A 526 -16.44 18.89 24.26
CA ILE A 526 -16.25 18.27 22.95
C ILE A 526 -14.92 18.75 22.37
N ILE A 527 -14.12 17.82 21.85
CA ILE A 527 -12.87 18.14 21.17
C ILE A 527 -13.03 17.84 19.68
N ILE A 528 -12.77 18.84 18.85
CA ILE A 528 -12.69 18.73 17.39
C ILE A 528 -11.23 18.98 17.01
N ASN A 529 -10.47 17.90 16.80
CA ASN A 529 -9.13 18.02 16.25
C ASN A 529 -9.21 18.06 14.73
N MET A 530 -8.71 19.14 14.14
CA MET A 530 -8.78 19.35 12.68
C MET A 530 -7.70 18.57 11.91
N TRP A 531 -6.77 17.91 12.60
CA TRP A 531 -5.62 17.21 12.01
C TRP A 531 -5.62 15.70 12.32
N GLU A 532 -6.60 15.21 13.08
CA GLU A 532 -6.81 13.78 13.29
C GLU A 532 -7.56 13.19 12.10
N GLU A 533 -7.03 12.08 11.62
CA GLU A 533 -7.64 11.21 10.61
C GLU A 533 -8.62 10.24 11.26
#